data_92988954d9eeeb1071e921a8f383b04c
#
_entry.id   92988954d9eeeb1071e921a8f383b04c
#
_cell.length_a   1.000
_cell.length_b   1.000
_cell.length_c   1.000
_cell.angle_alpha   90.00
_cell.angle_beta   90.00
_cell.angle_gamma   90.00
#
_symmetry.space_group_name_H-M   'P 1'
#
loop_
_entity.id
_entity.type
_entity.pdbx_description
1 polymer ?
#
loop_
_entity_poly.entity_id
_entity_poly.type
_entity_poly.pdbx_seq_one_letter_code
_entity_poly.pdbx_strand_id
1 'polypeptide(L)'
;MSKPITDHAATGGPEPARPLVLTGNDPLAEHLLRICAAAGTDPRLIRGAPPRELWEEASLVLVGDDRAGHCAAMPRRPGVLLLGLDLDDAGVWVRAVQLGAEHVLFLPDAETWLLDRIADAVEGVGPPARTVAVLGGRGGAGASTLACALAVTAARRGLRTVLVDGDPLGGGLDILLGGETAAGLRWPDLAGSRGRVSGAELARALPALKRLGTLACLSWDRGDTPAVPPEAMRSVLAAARRGGGLVVVDVPRRLDPAAGQALEQSDTALLVVPAELRAVAAADRVAASVRMRLDDVRVVVRPPGPFGLPAHRIARGLRMQLAGVLDPEPGLAVDLEQGVPPGIREGGPLARFCGAFLDEVLPTVPAVEGGVY
;
A
#
# COMPACT_ATOMS: atom_id res chain seq x y z
N MET A 1 23.99 -31.05 -45.66
CA MET A 1 22.63 -30.48 -45.68
C MET A 1 22.32 -29.97 -44.26
N SER A 2 22.63 -28.72 -44.04
CA SER A 2 22.41 -28.04 -42.73
C SER A 2 21.02 -27.45 -42.71
N LYS A 3 20.22 -27.77 -41.66
CA LYS A 3 18.94 -27.10 -41.37
C LYS A 3 19.20 -25.74 -40.76
N PRO A 4 18.44 -24.69 -41.10
CA PRO A 4 18.55 -23.41 -40.44
C PRO A 4 17.91 -23.42 -39.05
N ILE A 5 18.59 -22.77 -38.11
CA ILE A 5 18.12 -22.47 -36.78
C ILE A 5 16.98 -21.44 -36.89
N THR A 6 15.80 -21.83 -36.46
CA THR A 6 14.63 -20.93 -36.36
C THR A 6 14.86 -19.96 -35.19
N ASP A 7 14.88 -18.71 -35.58
CA ASP A 7 14.89 -17.53 -34.73
C ASP A 7 13.68 -17.55 -33.76
N HIS A 8 13.92 -17.58 -32.45
CA HIS A 8 12.87 -17.39 -31.48
C HIS A 8 12.54 -15.90 -31.43
N ALA A 9 11.45 -15.53 -32.12
CA ALA A 9 10.82 -14.24 -31.94
C ALA A 9 10.54 -14.01 -30.44
N ALA A 10 11.23 -13.03 -29.88
CA ALA A 10 10.95 -12.49 -28.57
C ALA A 10 9.49 -12.00 -28.54
N THR A 11 8.68 -12.58 -27.68
CA THR A 11 7.35 -12.08 -27.35
C THR A 11 7.52 -10.73 -26.67
N GLY A 12 7.43 -9.64 -27.45
CA GLY A 12 7.43 -8.28 -26.98
C GLY A 12 6.15 -8.02 -26.20
N GLY A 13 6.24 -8.05 -24.87
CA GLY A 13 5.29 -7.34 -24.03
C GLY A 13 5.37 -5.84 -24.31
N PRO A 14 4.34 -5.04 -24.05
CA PRO A 14 4.38 -3.59 -24.26
C PRO A 14 5.61 -3.02 -23.55
N GLU A 15 6.40 -2.23 -24.28
CA GLU A 15 7.59 -1.56 -23.74
C GLU A 15 7.15 -0.69 -22.53
N PRO A 16 7.79 -0.81 -21.37
CA PRO A 16 7.35 -0.05 -20.19
C PRO A 16 7.38 1.44 -20.51
N ALA A 17 6.31 2.14 -20.19
CA ALA A 17 6.17 3.55 -20.45
C ALA A 17 7.30 4.32 -19.74
N ARG A 18 8.10 5.08 -20.51
CA ARG A 18 9.27 5.79 -20.00
C ARG A 18 8.90 7.20 -19.53
N PRO A 19 9.57 7.73 -18.49
CA PRO A 19 9.44 9.15 -18.14
C PRO A 19 9.90 10.06 -19.29
N LEU A 20 9.22 11.21 -19.43
CA LEU A 20 9.58 12.26 -20.37
C LEU A 20 10.20 13.43 -19.60
N VAL A 21 11.41 13.82 -19.95
CA VAL A 21 12.13 14.96 -19.38
C VAL A 21 12.19 16.09 -20.42
N LEU A 22 11.73 17.27 -20.04
CA LEU A 22 11.66 18.45 -20.91
C LEU A 22 12.41 19.59 -20.26
N THR A 23 13.63 19.82 -20.68
CA THR A 23 14.45 20.96 -20.24
C THR A 23 15.57 21.27 -21.22
N GLY A 24 15.94 22.53 -21.35
CA GLY A 24 17.12 22.98 -22.05
C GLY A 24 18.28 23.34 -21.12
N ASN A 25 18.05 23.24 -19.80
CA ASN A 25 19.08 23.48 -18.79
C ASN A 25 19.91 22.21 -18.59
N ASP A 26 21.18 22.25 -19.00
CA ASP A 26 22.07 21.07 -18.96
C ASP A 26 22.31 20.54 -17.52
N PRO A 27 22.60 21.37 -16.50
CA PRO A 27 22.72 20.94 -15.13
C PRO A 27 21.46 20.22 -14.60
N LEU A 28 20.27 20.73 -14.90
CA LEU A 28 19.01 20.10 -14.52
C LEU A 28 18.82 18.76 -15.25
N ALA A 29 19.11 18.72 -16.55
CA ALA A 29 19.04 17.49 -17.34
C ALA A 29 19.90 16.39 -16.76
N GLU A 30 21.18 16.68 -16.48
CA GLU A 30 22.10 15.72 -15.87
C GLU A 30 21.62 15.21 -14.51
N HIS A 31 21.06 16.12 -13.68
CA HIS A 31 20.51 15.76 -12.38
C HIS A 31 19.32 14.82 -12.53
N LEU A 32 18.36 15.14 -13.41
CA LEU A 32 17.18 14.31 -13.66
C LEU A 32 17.54 12.96 -14.27
N LEU A 33 18.50 12.89 -15.19
CA LEU A 33 18.98 11.63 -15.75
C LEU A 33 19.59 10.73 -14.66
N ARG A 34 20.34 11.30 -13.72
CA ARG A 34 20.89 10.57 -12.58
C ARG A 34 19.79 10.02 -11.67
N ILE A 35 18.76 10.83 -11.36
CA ILE A 35 17.62 10.39 -10.55
C ILE A 35 16.84 9.27 -11.26
N CYS A 36 16.60 9.40 -12.57
CA CYS A 36 15.94 8.36 -13.37
C CYS A 36 16.76 7.06 -13.40
N ALA A 37 18.07 7.13 -13.56
CA ALA A 37 18.95 5.97 -13.50
C ALA A 37 18.89 5.30 -12.11
N ALA A 38 18.90 6.08 -11.03
CA ALA A 38 18.72 5.57 -9.67
C ALA A 38 17.34 4.94 -9.45
N ALA A 39 16.31 5.40 -10.17
CA ALA A 39 14.97 4.80 -10.21
C ALA A 39 14.88 3.56 -11.12
N GLY A 40 15.96 3.14 -11.76
CA GLY A 40 16.00 1.98 -12.64
C GLY A 40 15.39 2.20 -14.02
N THR A 41 15.35 3.45 -14.52
CA THR A 41 14.76 3.79 -15.81
C THR A 41 15.62 4.73 -16.63
N ASP A 42 15.41 4.70 -17.95
CA ASP A 42 16.04 5.60 -18.91
C ASP A 42 14.95 6.52 -19.50
N PRO A 43 14.95 7.84 -19.16
CA PRO A 43 13.92 8.75 -19.63
C PRO A 43 14.17 9.20 -21.07
N ARG A 44 13.11 9.68 -21.74
CA ARG A 44 13.24 10.42 -23.00
C ARG A 44 13.49 11.89 -22.72
N LEU A 45 14.68 12.40 -23.04
CA LEU A 45 15.04 13.81 -22.90
C LEU A 45 14.70 14.59 -24.19
N ILE A 46 13.92 15.66 -24.07
CA ILE A 46 13.56 16.56 -25.16
C ILE A 46 13.90 18.01 -24.76
N ARG A 47 14.57 18.71 -25.64
CA ARG A 47 14.97 20.12 -25.41
C ARG A 47 14.01 21.14 -26.04
N GLY A 48 13.05 20.70 -26.84
CA GLY A 48 12.03 21.51 -27.51
C GLY A 48 10.61 21.20 -27.04
N ALA A 49 9.62 21.58 -27.86
CA ALA A 49 8.23 21.18 -27.63
C ALA A 49 8.09 19.66 -27.85
N PRO A 50 7.44 18.94 -26.94
CA PRO A 50 7.27 17.50 -27.08
C PRO A 50 6.23 17.16 -28.15
N PRO A 51 6.41 16.07 -28.92
CA PRO A 51 5.34 15.47 -29.69
C PRO A 51 4.18 15.06 -28.78
N ARG A 52 2.95 15.26 -29.25
CA ARG A 52 1.74 14.98 -28.47
C ARG A 52 1.68 13.51 -28.03
N GLU A 53 2.06 12.59 -28.89
CA GLU A 53 2.10 11.15 -28.61
C GLU A 53 3.00 10.84 -27.44
N LEU A 54 4.23 11.38 -27.43
CA LEU A 54 5.17 11.17 -26.33
C LEU A 54 4.69 11.79 -25.01
N TRP A 55 3.97 12.92 -25.10
CA TRP A 55 3.37 13.54 -23.93
C TRP A 55 2.26 12.66 -23.33
N GLU A 56 1.39 12.08 -24.17
CA GLU A 56 0.27 11.25 -23.74
C GLU A 56 0.72 9.86 -23.25
N GLU A 57 1.75 9.26 -23.88
CA GLU A 57 2.25 7.92 -23.54
C GLU A 57 3.22 7.88 -22.37
N ALA A 58 3.85 8.99 -21.99
CA ALA A 58 4.84 9.00 -20.93
C ALA A 58 4.27 8.53 -19.59
N SER A 59 5.01 7.71 -18.84
CA SER A 59 4.61 7.30 -17.49
C SER A 59 4.55 8.49 -16.52
N LEU A 60 5.44 9.46 -16.69
CA LEU A 60 5.57 10.68 -15.91
C LEU A 60 6.19 11.77 -16.81
N VAL A 61 5.78 13.03 -16.67
CA VAL A 61 6.34 14.16 -17.41
C VAL A 61 7.01 15.12 -16.44
N LEU A 62 8.32 15.30 -16.61
CA LEU A 62 9.17 16.18 -15.82
C LEU A 62 9.51 17.41 -16.66
N VAL A 63 8.93 18.56 -16.34
CA VAL A 63 9.11 19.78 -17.09
C VAL A 63 9.99 20.74 -16.30
N GLY A 64 11.15 21.07 -16.84
CA GLY A 64 11.95 22.19 -16.33
C GLY A 64 11.23 23.51 -16.52
N ASP A 65 11.37 24.40 -15.58
CA ASP A 65 10.75 25.72 -15.59
C ASP A 65 11.09 26.52 -16.86
N ASP A 66 12.29 26.33 -17.39
CA ASP A 66 12.76 26.88 -18.66
C ASP A 66 11.94 26.41 -19.90
N ARG A 67 11.14 25.35 -19.77
CA ARG A 67 10.33 24.78 -20.84
C ARG A 67 8.81 24.83 -20.57
N ALA A 68 8.39 25.29 -19.41
CA ALA A 68 6.98 25.33 -19.04
C ALA A 68 6.10 26.04 -20.09
N GLY A 69 6.56 27.17 -20.62
CA GLY A 69 5.85 27.93 -21.67
C GLY A 69 5.67 27.16 -22.98
N HIS A 70 6.61 26.27 -23.35
CA HIS A 70 6.52 25.46 -24.58
C HIS A 70 5.51 24.31 -24.43
N CYS A 71 5.18 23.94 -23.18
CA CYS A 71 4.26 22.87 -22.88
C CYS A 71 2.86 23.34 -22.48
N ALA A 72 2.64 24.64 -22.34
CA ALA A 72 1.34 25.20 -21.90
C ALA A 72 0.16 24.86 -22.83
N ALA A 73 0.42 24.59 -24.09
CA ALA A 73 -0.59 24.15 -25.08
C ALA A 73 -0.85 22.65 -25.11
N MET A 74 -0.11 21.86 -24.33
CA MET A 74 -0.28 20.42 -24.28
C MET A 74 -1.56 20.03 -23.51
N PRO A 75 -2.21 18.91 -23.86
CA PRO A 75 -3.39 18.46 -23.16
C PRO A 75 -3.09 18.18 -21.67
N ARG A 76 -4.02 18.61 -20.81
CA ARG A 76 -3.88 18.33 -19.37
C ARG A 76 -3.94 16.83 -19.11
N ARG A 77 -3.04 16.35 -18.29
CA ARG A 77 -2.96 14.97 -17.89
C ARG A 77 -2.42 14.83 -16.47
N PRO A 78 -2.70 13.69 -15.78
CA PRO A 78 -2.01 13.33 -14.54
C PRO A 78 -0.52 13.08 -14.77
N GLY A 79 0.28 13.24 -13.70
CA GLY A 79 1.70 12.91 -13.73
C GLY A 79 2.57 13.97 -14.43
N VAL A 80 2.18 15.23 -14.43
CA VAL A 80 3.01 16.36 -14.88
C VAL A 80 3.60 17.07 -13.67
N LEU A 81 4.93 17.16 -13.60
CA LEU A 81 5.67 17.79 -12.51
C LEU A 81 6.49 18.96 -13.08
N LEU A 82 6.44 20.12 -12.42
CA LEU A 82 7.26 21.28 -12.76
C LEU A 82 8.49 21.34 -11.87
N LEU A 83 9.68 21.42 -12.46
CA LEU A 83 10.96 21.54 -11.77
C LEU A 83 11.37 23.02 -11.79
N GLY A 84 11.22 23.69 -10.64
CA GLY A 84 11.68 25.07 -10.46
C GLY A 84 13.21 25.15 -10.42
N LEU A 85 13.75 26.19 -11.06
CA LEU A 85 15.19 26.42 -11.11
C LEU A 85 15.63 27.49 -10.09
N ASP A 86 14.70 28.33 -9.68
CA ASP A 86 14.92 29.42 -8.74
C ASP A 86 13.80 29.45 -7.69
N LEU A 87 14.18 29.34 -6.42
CA LEU A 87 13.26 29.39 -5.29
C LEU A 87 12.60 30.77 -5.10
N ASP A 88 13.28 31.82 -5.56
CA ASP A 88 12.79 33.21 -5.41
C ASP A 88 11.87 33.64 -6.57
N ASP A 89 11.70 32.80 -7.61
CA ASP A 89 10.82 33.09 -8.72
C ASP A 89 9.35 32.76 -8.41
N ALA A 90 8.60 33.73 -7.95
CA ALA A 90 7.16 33.61 -7.72
C ALA A 90 6.35 33.26 -8.98
N GLY A 91 6.89 33.49 -10.18
CA GLY A 91 6.26 33.18 -11.46
C GLY A 91 6.12 31.67 -11.73
N VAL A 92 6.89 30.84 -11.05
CA VAL A 92 6.83 29.39 -11.18
C VAL A 92 5.43 28.82 -10.91
N TRP A 93 4.71 29.39 -9.95
CA TRP A 93 3.35 28.97 -9.60
C TRP A 93 2.33 29.25 -10.70
N VAL A 94 2.48 30.40 -11.38
CA VAL A 94 1.63 30.73 -12.53
C VAL A 94 1.86 29.75 -13.67
N ARG A 95 3.12 29.43 -13.94
CA ARG A 95 3.50 28.44 -14.97
C ARG A 95 3.01 27.04 -14.61
N ALA A 96 3.07 26.65 -13.34
CA ALA A 96 2.53 25.36 -12.87
C ALA A 96 1.03 25.24 -13.15
N VAL A 97 0.25 26.27 -12.85
CA VAL A 97 -1.20 26.29 -13.12
C VAL A 97 -1.49 26.25 -14.62
N GLN A 98 -0.77 27.00 -15.44
CA GLN A 98 -0.90 26.99 -16.90
C GLN A 98 -0.60 25.64 -17.49
N LEU A 99 0.46 25.00 -17.03
CA LEU A 99 0.89 23.66 -17.44
C LEU A 99 -0.06 22.55 -16.94
N GLY A 100 -0.79 22.81 -15.87
CA GLY A 100 -1.57 21.79 -15.16
C GLY A 100 -0.68 20.82 -14.38
N ALA A 101 0.45 21.29 -13.84
CA ALA A 101 1.35 20.49 -13.04
C ALA A 101 0.72 20.11 -11.71
N GLU A 102 0.90 18.85 -11.29
CA GLU A 102 0.44 18.35 -9.98
C GLU A 102 1.28 18.90 -8.84
N HIS A 103 2.59 19.06 -9.07
CA HIS A 103 3.54 19.55 -8.07
C HIS A 103 4.58 20.47 -8.72
N VAL A 104 5.05 21.41 -7.92
CA VAL A 104 6.27 22.19 -8.19
C VAL A 104 7.36 21.68 -7.27
N LEU A 105 8.50 21.31 -7.83
CA LEU A 105 9.60 20.73 -7.10
C LEU A 105 10.87 21.54 -7.30
N PHE A 106 11.67 21.67 -6.25
CA PHE A 106 12.98 22.29 -6.30
C PHE A 106 14.05 21.28 -5.90
N LEU A 107 15.07 21.12 -6.73
CA LEU A 107 16.19 20.24 -6.46
C LEU A 107 17.33 21.03 -5.83
N PRO A 108 18.09 20.43 -4.88
CA PRO A 108 18.07 19.03 -4.50
C PRO A 108 17.04 18.62 -3.43
N ASP A 109 16.32 19.54 -2.79
CA ASP A 109 15.48 19.28 -1.62
C ASP A 109 14.40 18.21 -1.88
N ALA A 110 13.82 18.20 -3.10
CA ALA A 110 12.80 17.24 -3.50
C ALA A 110 13.36 15.95 -4.13
N GLU A 111 14.68 15.71 -4.13
CA GLU A 111 15.31 14.60 -4.86
C GLU A 111 14.77 13.23 -4.43
N THR A 112 14.68 12.98 -3.13
CA THR A 112 14.17 11.71 -2.60
C THR A 112 12.72 11.46 -3.01
N TRP A 113 11.87 12.48 -2.89
CA TRP A 113 10.47 12.40 -3.30
C TRP A 113 10.34 12.14 -4.81
N LEU A 114 11.14 12.85 -5.62
CA LEU A 114 11.12 12.70 -7.07
C LEU A 114 11.59 11.30 -7.51
N LEU A 115 12.65 10.78 -6.87
CA LEU A 115 13.12 9.42 -7.10
C LEU A 115 11.99 8.38 -6.88
N ASP A 116 11.30 8.49 -5.75
CA ASP A 116 10.19 7.62 -5.42
C ASP A 116 9.06 7.75 -6.45
N ARG A 117 8.72 8.97 -6.84
CA ARG A 117 7.63 9.24 -7.81
C ARG A 117 7.94 8.73 -9.22
N ILE A 118 9.20 8.87 -9.68
CA ILE A 118 9.64 8.33 -10.98
C ILE A 118 9.53 6.82 -10.98
N ALA A 119 10.04 6.19 -9.95
CA ALA A 119 10.04 4.75 -9.88
C ALA A 119 8.62 4.17 -9.75
N ASP A 120 7.70 4.85 -9.07
CA ASP A 120 6.27 4.49 -9.03
C ASP A 120 5.65 4.53 -10.44
N ALA A 121 5.98 5.57 -11.20
CA ALA A 121 5.48 5.74 -12.55
C ALA A 121 6.01 4.68 -13.54
N VAL A 122 7.24 4.23 -13.34
CA VAL A 122 7.90 3.21 -14.18
C VAL A 122 7.42 1.80 -13.86
N GLU A 123 7.15 1.52 -12.60
CA GLU A 123 6.58 0.23 -12.19
C GLU A 123 5.16 0.01 -12.75
N GLY A 124 4.60 1.00 -13.45
CA GLY A 124 3.30 0.90 -14.12
C GLY A 124 2.15 0.75 -13.13
N VAL A 125 2.26 1.40 -11.99
CA VAL A 125 1.36 1.24 -10.86
C VAL A 125 0.05 1.95 -11.16
N GLY A 126 -1.02 1.17 -11.20
CA GLY A 126 -2.39 1.67 -11.08
C GLY A 126 -2.58 2.46 -9.76
N PRO A 127 -3.80 2.78 -9.36
CA PRO A 127 -4.03 3.46 -8.10
C PRO A 127 -3.35 2.68 -6.96
N PRO A 128 -2.68 3.38 -6.02
CA PRO A 128 -1.99 2.74 -4.91
C PRO A 128 -2.94 1.84 -4.11
N ALA A 129 -2.41 0.75 -3.57
CA ALA A 129 -3.20 -0.14 -2.74
C ALA A 129 -3.83 0.61 -1.57
N ARG A 130 -5.07 0.30 -1.28
CA ARG A 130 -5.71 0.73 -0.04
C ARG A 130 -5.01 0.05 1.14
N THR A 131 -4.68 0.80 2.17
CA THR A 131 -3.98 0.29 3.35
C THR A 131 -4.88 0.34 4.57
N VAL A 132 -5.10 -0.81 5.20
CA VAL A 132 -5.95 -0.95 6.38
C VAL A 132 -5.11 -1.46 7.54
N ALA A 133 -4.98 -0.64 8.58
CA ALA A 133 -4.41 -1.05 9.86
C ALA A 133 -5.46 -1.76 10.70
N VAL A 134 -5.10 -2.85 11.36
CA VAL A 134 -5.96 -3.56 12.31
C VAL A 134 -5.27 -3.66 13.64
N LEU A 135 -5.93 -3.27 14.72
CA LEU A 135 -5.35 -3.32 16.06
C LEU A 135 -6.40 -3.63 17.13
N GLY A 136 -5.95 -4.13 18.26
CA GLY A 136 -6.82 -4.50 19.37
C GLY A 136 -6.97 -3.41 20.42
N GLY A 137 -8.19 -3.11 20.88
CA GLY A 137 -8.44 -2.25 22.03
C GLY A 137 -7.91 -2.83 23.35
N ARG A 138 -7.75 -4.19 23.42
CA ARG A 138 -7.05 -4.92 24.48
C ARG A 138 -6.35 -6.16 23.92
N GLY A 139 -5.51 -6.80 24.71
CA GLY A 139 -4.94 -8.11 24.37
C GLY A 139 -6.03 -9.16 24.18
N GLY A 140 -5.89 -10.03 23.19
CA GLY A 140 -6.87 -11.07 22.85
C GLY A 140 -8.19 -10.55 22.27
N ALA A 141 -8.24 -9.32 21.77
CA ALA A 141 -9.42 -8.76 21.12
C ALA A 141 -9.78 -9.45 19.80
N GLY A 142 -8.82 -10.12 19.14
CA GLY A 142 -8.99 -10.79 17.85
C GLY A 142 -8.57 -9.94 16.66
N ALA A 143 -7.68 -8.95 16.86
CA ALA A 143 -7.17 -8.07 15.80
C ALA A 143 -6.42 -8.86 14.73
N SER A 144 -5.45 -9.69 15.10
CA SER A 144 -4.67 -10.52 14.17
C SER A 144 -5.56 -11.49 13.37
N THR A 145 -6.57 -12.06 14.04
CA THR A 145 -7.58 -12.89 13.38
C THR A 145 -8.38 -12.11 12.33
N LEU A 146 -8.79 -10.88 12.66
CA LEU A 146 -9.49 -10.01 11.73
C LEU A 146 -8.58 -9.56 10.57
N ALA A 147 -7.32 -9.22 10.85
CA ALA A 147 -6.34 -8.85 9.83
C ALA A 147 -6.15 -9.99 8.81
N CYS A 148 -5.96 -11.24 9.30
CA CYS A 148 -5.89 -12.42 8.44
C CYS A 148 -7.19 -12.62 7.64
N ALA A 149 -8.36 -12.54 8.30
CA ALA A 149 -9.65 -12.73 7.63
C ALA A 149 -9.90 -11.69 6.53
N LEU A 150 -9.53 -10.43 6.77
CA LEU A 150 -9.64 -9.36 5.80
C LEU A 150 -8.75 -9.63 4.58
N ALA A 151 -7.50 -10.00 4.81
CA ALA A 151 -6.55 -10.31 3.75
C ALA A 151 -6.97 -11.55 2.94
N VAL A 152 -7.44 -12.61 3.60
CA VAL A 152 -7.95 -13.82 2.95
C VAL A 152 -9.19 -13.53 2.10
N THR A 153 -10.13 -12.75 2.64
CA THR A 153 -11.37 -12.38 1.92
C THR A 153 -11.05 -11.55 0.69
N ALA A 154 -10.12 -10.59 0.79
CA ALA A 154 -9.69 -9.76 -0.33
C ALA A 154 -9.00 -10.58 -1.43
N ALA A 155 -8.08 -11.44 -1.05
CA ALA A 155 -7.35 -12.30 -1.99
C ALA A 155 -8.30 -13.27 -2.72
N ARG A 156 -9.30 -13.83 -2.04
CA ARG A 156 -10.32 -14.68 -2.66
C ARG A 156 -11.25 -13.94 -3.63
N ARG A 157 -11.37 -12.63 -3.49
CA ARG A 157 -12.05 -11.76 -4.46
C ARG A 157 -11.16 -11.38 -5.65
N GLY A 158 -9.95 -11.96 -5.74
CA GLY A 158 -8.99 -11.68 -6.80
C GLY A 158 -8.18 -10.41 -6.61
N LEU A 159 -8.29 -9.73 -5.47
CA LEU A 159 -7.49 -8.55 -5.16
C LEU A 159 -6.07 -8.97 -4.81
N ARG A 160 -5.09 -8.32 -5.43
CA ARG A 160 -3.70 -8.43 -4.99
C ARG A 160 -3.62 -7.96 -3.55
N THR A 161 -3.16 -8.81 -2.65
CA THR A 161 -3.22 -8.55 -1.22
C THR A 161 -1.88 -8.83 -0.55
N VAL A 162 -1.44 -7.87 0.26
CA VAL A 162 -0.26 -8.02 1.12
C VAL A 162 -0.71 -7.90 2.57
N LEU A 163 -0.43 -8.92 3.37
CA LEU A 163 -0.61 -8.90 4.82
C LEU A 163 0.74 -8.66 5.49
N VAL A 164 0.81 -7.68 6.37
CA VAL A 164 2.02 -7.29 7.10
C VAL A 164 1.81 -7.52 8.59
N ASP A 165 2.62 -8.37 9.16
CA ASP A 165 2.67 -8.65 10.61
C ASP A 165 3.56 -7.60 11.30
N GLY A 166 2.94 -6.64 11.96
CA GLY A 166 3.65 -5.56 12.66
C GLY A 166 3.95 -5.86 14.14
N ASP A 167 3.52 -7.01 14.69
CA ASP A 167 3.73 -7.36 16.10
C ASP A 167 4.90 -8.33 16.30
N PRO A 168 6.09 -7.83 16.72
CA PRO A 168 7.27 -8.68 16.93
C PRO A 168 7.11 -9.68 18.08
N LEU A 169 6.13 -9.47 18.94
CA LEU A 169 5.83 -10.34 20.09
C LEU A 169 4.60 -11.22 19.85
N GLY A 170 4.04 -11.17 18.63
CA GLY A 170 2.93 -11.99 18.20
C GLY A 170 3.33 -13.43 17.94
N GLY A 171 2.34 -14.30 17.72
CA GLY A 171 2.56 -15.71 17.37
C GLY A 171 3.01 -15.94 15.91
N GLY A 172 2.99 -14.88 15.06
CA GLY A 172 3.22 -14.96 13.63
C GLY A 172 1.92 -15.15 12.83
N LEU A 173 1.64 -14.25 11.91
CA LEU A 173 0.43 -14.34 11.07
C LEU A 173 0.53 -15.48 10.05
N ASP A 174 1.72 -15.86 9.64
CA ASP A 174 1.97 -16.99 8.77
C ASP A 174 1.43 -18.31 9.36
N ILE A 175 1.52 -18.50 10.69
CA ILE A 175 0.92 -19.66 11.37
C ILE A 175 -0.60 -19.63 11.24
N LEU A 176 -1.24 -18.48 11.49
CA LEU A 176 -2.70 -18.33 11.36
C LEU A 176 -3.20 -18.62 9.93
N LEU A 177 -2.31 -18.52 8.95
CA LEU A 177 -2.61 -18.76 7.54
C LEU A 177 -2.16 -20.16 7.07
N GLY A 178 -1.56 -20.99 7.93
CA GLY A 178 -0.98 -22.28 7.55
C GLY A 178 0.17 -22.13 6.55
N GLY A 179 0.92 -21.04 6.63
CA GLY A 179 1.98 -20.65 5.71
C GLY A 179 3.39 -20.60 6.33
N GLU A 180 3.59 -21.19 7.50
CA GLU A 180 4.85 -21.15 8.26
C GLU A 180 6.03 -21.76 7.51
N THR A 181 5.76 -22.70 6.59
CA THR A 181 6.78 -23.34 5.73
C THR A 181 6.95 -22.67 4.37
N ALA A 182 6.18 -21.62 4.07
CA ALA A 182 6.28 -20.92 2.80
C ALA A 182 7.61 -20.17 2.69
N ALA A 183 8.35 -20.43 1.60
CA ALA A 183 9.62 -19.76 1.32
C ALA A 183 9.40 -18.30 0.95
N GLY A 184 10.30 -17.43 1.37
CA GLY A 184 10.27 -16.00 1.07
C GLY A 184 10.85 -15.17 2.21
N LEU A 185 10.95 -13.86 1.99
CA LEU A 185 11.51 -12.91 2.95
C LEU A 185 10.66 -12.81 4.23
N ARG A 186 11.36 -12.61 5.33
CA ARG A 186 10.81 -12.32 6.65
C ARG A 186 11.35 -10.98 7.14
N TRP A 187 10.82 -10.45 8.25
CA TRP A 187 11.25 -9.17 8.79
C TRP A 187 12.77 -9.06 9.02
N PRO A 188 13.49 -10.05 9.54
CA PRO A 188 14.94 -9.95 9.70
C PRO A 188 15.70 -9.69 8.40
N ASP A 189 15.24 -10.24 7.28
CA ASP A 189 15.84 -10.02 5.97
C ASP A 189 15.70 -8.56 5.49
N LEU A 190 14.65 -7.89 5.94
CA LEU A 190 14.32 -6.51 5.57
C LEU A 190 14.74 -5.48 6.61
N ALA A 191 14.98 -5.88 7.85
CA ALA A 191 15.35 -4.97 8.95
C ALA A 191 16.68 -4.23 8.72
N GLY A 192 17.60 -4.84 7.97
CA GLY A 192 18.87 -4.25 7.56
C GLY A 192 18.79 -3.44 6.26
N SER A 193 17.68 -3.49 5.55
CA SER A 193 17.52 -2.81 4.26
C SER A 193 17.46 -1.30 4.45
N ARG A 194 18.40 -0.59 3.84
CA ARG A 194 18.41 0.87 3.79
C ARG A 194 18.10 1.31 2.37
N GLY A 195 17.16 2.24 2.24
CA GLY A 195 16.77 2.79 0.95
C GLY A 195 15.46 2.25 0.42
N ARG A 196 15.21 2.47 -0.87
CA ARG A 196 13.97 2.10 -1.53
C ARG A 196 13.88 0.59 -1.75
N VAL A 197 12.73 0.03 -1.41
CA VAL A 197 12.35 -1.35 -1.76
C VAL A 197 11.45 -1.28 -3.01
N SER A 198 11.79 -2.02 -4.06
CA SER A 198 10.93 -2.13 -5.26
C SER A 198 9.65 -2.90 -4.91
N GLY A 199 8.49 -2.38 -5.34
CA GLY A 199 7.20 -3.05 -5.14
C GLY A 199 7.11 -4.40 -5.85
N ALA A 200 7.66 -4.48 -7.06
CA ALA A 200 7.69 -5.71 -7.84
C ALA A 200 8.64 -6.77 -7.24
N GLU A 201 9.79 -6.35 -6.72
CA GLU A 201 10.73 -7.24 -6.05
C GLU A 201 10.19 -7.74 -4.72
N LEU A 202 9.62 -6.84 -3.90
CA LEU A 202 8.96 -7.22 -2.65
C LEU A 202 7.87 -8.26 -2.91
N ALA A 203 7.00 -8.01 -3.88
CA ALA A 203 5.90 -8.92 -4.19
C ALA A 203 6.36 -10.33 -4.62
N ARG A 204 7.50 -10.43 -5.33
CA ARG A 204 8.09 -11.71 -5.74
C ARG A 204 8.83 -12.40 -4.62
N ALA A 205 9.39 -11.63 -3.70
CA ALA A 205 10.23 -12.13 -2.62
C ALA A 205 9.43 -12.53 -1.37
N LEU A 206 8.24 -11.96 -1.17
CA LEU A 206 7.38 -12.34 -0.04
C LEU A 206 6.81 -13.75 -0.20
N PRO A 207 6.59 -14.47 0.93
CA PRO A 207 5.90 -15.74 0.91
C PRO A 207 4.53 -15.65 0.27
N ALA A 208 4.35 -16.34 -0.84
CA ALA A 208 3.07 -16.42 -1.53
C ALA A 208 2.29 -17.62 -0.98
N LEU A 209 1.12 -17.35 -0.46
CA LEU A 209 0.23 -18.39 0.07
C LEU A 209 -0.66 -18.92 -1.05
N LYS A 210 -0.10 -19.78 -1.90
CA LYS A 210 -0.73 -20.27 -3.17
C LYS A 210 -2.16 -20.81 -2.99
N ARG A 211 -2.48 -21.37 -1.81
CA ARG A 211 -3.84 -21.85 -1.50
C ARG A 211 -4.84 -20.72 -1.31
N LEU A 212 -4.37 -19.48 -1.09
CA LEU A 212 -5.15 -18.30 -0.84
C LEU A 212 -5.10 -17.29 -2.01
N GLY A 213 -4.77 -17.77 -3.21
CA GLY A 213 -4.77 -16.95 -4.41
C GLY A 213 -3.63 -15.93 -4.46
N THR A 214 -3.95 -14.64 -4.45
CA THR A 214 -3.02 -13.52 -4.62
C THR A 214 -2.51 -12.95 -3.29
N LEU A 215 -2.56 -13.72 -2.19
CA LEU A 215 -2.11 -13.29 -0.87
C LEU A 215 -0.61 -13.54 -0.68
N ALA A 216 0.12 -12.47 -0.35
CA ALA A 216 1.48 -12.52 0.16
C ALA A 216 1.48 -12.07 1.63
N CYS A 217 2.33 -12.68 2.46
CA CYS A 217 2.41 -12.38 3.89
C CYS A 217 3.85 -12.08 4.30
N LEU A 218 4.09 -10.89 4.85
CA LEU A 218 5.33 -10.57 5.55
C LEU A 218 5.12 -10.78 7.03
N SER A 219 5.77 -11.79 7.59
CA SER A 219 5.73 -12.11 9.01
C SER A 219 7.15 -12.26 9.57
N TRP A 220 7.25 -12.74 10.79
CA TRP A 220 8.50 -12.93 11.50
C TRP A 220 9.09 -14.31 11.20
N ASP A 221 10.40 -14.43 11.30
CA ASP A 221 11.04 -15.71 11.45
C ASP A 221 10.88 -16.23 12.91
N ARG A 222 11.56 -17.30 13.24
CA ARG A 222 11.58 -17.86 14.60
C ARG A 222 12.87 -17.52 15.36
N GLY A 223 13.61 -16.50 14.87
CA GLY A 223 14.84 -16.00 15.45
C GLY A 223 14.63 -14.91 16.52
N ASP A 224 15.73 -14.30 16.92
CA ASP A 224 15.78 -13.37 18.06
C ASP A 224 15.67 -11.88 17.66
N THR A 225 15.11 -11.55 16.48
CA THR A 225 15.01 -10.16 16.04
C THR A 225 13.86 -9.44 16.77
N PRO A 226 14.15 -8.51 17.69
CA PRO A 226 13.13 -8.02 18.64
C PRO A 226 12.30 -6.84 18.10
N ALA A 227 12.68 -6.23 16.98
CA ALA A 227 12.01 -5.02 16.49
C ALA A 227 12.24 -4.78 14.98
N VAL A 228 11.29 -4.12 14.35
CA VAL A 228 11.44 -3.53 13.00
C VAL A 228 11.90 -2.09 13.13
N PRO A 229 12.95 -1.65 12.43
CA PRO A 229 13.25 -0.24 12.30
C PRO A 229 12.07 0.51 11.63
N PRO A 230 11.70 1.70 12.10
CA PRO A 230 10.59 2.47 11.53
C PRO A 230 10.79 2.76 10.04
N GLU A 231 12.03 2.97 9.59
CA GLU A 231 12.37 3.18 8.18
C GLU A 231 12.11 1.92 7.34
N ALA A 232 12.36 0.73 7.88
CA ALA A 232 12.06 -0.53 7.19
C ALA A 232 10.55 -0.72 7.05
N MET A 233 9.77 -0.48 8.11
CA MET A 233 8.30 -0.49 8.04
C MET A 233 7.80 0.48 6.97
N ARG A 234 8.29 1.71 6.98
CA ARG A 234 7.91 2.74 5.99
C ARG A 234 8.23 2.29 4.57
N SER A 235 9.44 1.80 4.31
CA SER A 235 9.87 1.39 2.97
C SER A 235 9.09 0.18 2.45
N VAL A 236 8.81 -0.79 3.31
CA VAL A 236 8.01 -1.98 2.98
C VAL A 236 6.57 -1.61 2.64
N LEU A 237 5.92 -0.77 3.46
CA LEU A 237 4.54 -0.36 3.20
C LEU A 237 4.44 0.48 1.94
N ALA A 238 5.37 1.41 1.70
CA ALA A 238 5.44 2.17 0.47
C ALA A 238 5.59 1.24 -0.75
N ALA A 239 6.45 0.21 -0.66
CA ALA A 239 6.61 -0.79 -1.72
C ALA A 239 5.34 -1.64 -1.93
N ALA A 240 4.71 -2.11 -0.86
CA ALA A 240 3.49 -2.90 -0.93
C ALA A 240 2.33 -2.11 -1.56
N ARG A 241 2.19 -0.83 -1.19
CA ARG A 241 1.15 0.08 -1.75
C ARG A 241 1.27 0.27 -3.26
N ARG A 242 2.50 0.37 -3.78
CA ARG A 242 2.75 0.49 -5.23
C ARG A 242 2.20 -0.67 -6.03
N GLY A 243 2.06 -1.83 -5.43
CA GLY A 243 1.52 -3.00 -6.10
C GLY A 243 0.03 -2.95 -6.44
N GLY A 244 -0.71 -1.94 -5.98
CA GLY A 244 -2.16 -1.88 -6.09
C GLY A 244 -2.89 -2.93 -5.24
N GLY A 245 -4.21 -2.88 -5.20
CA GLY A 245 -5.02 -3.81 -4.45
C GLY A 245 -5.20 -3.42 -2.97
N LEU A 246 -4.86 -4.32 -2.04
CA LEU A 246 -5.04 -4.12 -0.61
C LEU A 246 -3.76 -4.44 0.17
N VAL A 247 -3.40 -3.57 1.11
CA VAL A 247 -2.42 -3.85 2.15
C VAL A 247 -3.15 -3.90 3.50
N VAL A 248 -2.99 -4.98 4.24
CA VAL A 248 -3.50 -5.11 5.62
C VAL A 248 -2.32 -5.18 6.56
N VAL A 249 -2.34 -4.34 7.61
CA VAL A 249 -1.27 -4.32 8.61
C VAL A 249 -1.84 -4.69 9.96
N ASP A 250 -1.36 -5.78 10.55
CA ASP A 250 -1.63 -6.09 11.97
C ASP A 250 -0.72 -5.25 12.83
N VAL A 251 -1.29 -4.30 13.58
CA VAL A 251 -0.54 -3.31 14.35
C VAL A 251 -0.58 -3.67 15.83
N PRO A 252 0.58 -3.76 16.51
CA PRO A 252 0.62 -4.03 17.94
C PRO A 252 -0.08 -2.92 18.72
N ARG A 253 -0.76 -3.30 19.80
CA ARG A 253 -1.45 -2.34 20.66
C ARG A 253 -0.48 -1.33 21.32
N ARG A 254 0.76 -1.73 21.58
CA ARG A 254 1.81 -0.84 22.01
C ARG A 254 2.41 -0.18 20.77
N LEU A 255 2.08 1.09 20.58
CA LEU A 255 2.54 1.84 19.41
C LEU A 255 4.00 2.25 19.61
N ASP A 256 4.91 1.41 19.13
CA ASP A 256 6.31 1.76 18.96
C ASP A 256 6.51 2.63 17.70
N PRO A 257 7.73 3.11 17.39
CA PRO A 257 7.98 3.92 16.20
C PRO A 257 7.60 3.24 14.89
N ALA A 258 7.76 1.91 14.75
CA ALA A 258 7.39 1.17 13.54
C ALA A 258 5.86 1.10 13.39
N ALA A 259 5.14 0.81 14.46
CA ALA A 259 3.68 0.86 14.50
C ALA A 259 3.15 2.27 14.18
N GLY A 260 3.87 3.32 14.63
CA GLY A 260 3.58 4.70 14.24
C GLY A 260 3.64 4.91 12.74
N GLN A 261 4.70 4.45 12.10
CA GLN A 261 4.86 4.51 10.63
C GLN A 261 3.78 3.70 9.89
N ALA A 262 3.36 2.56 10.44
CA ALA A 262 2.29 1.77 9.87
C ALA A 262 0.95 2.54 9.88
N LEU A 263 0.62 3.20 10.97
CA LEU A 263 -0.60 4.02 11.07
C LEU A 263 -0.55 5.24 10.14
N GLU A 264 0.57 5.95 10.09
CA GLU A 264 0.76 7.14 9.23
C GLU A 264 0.63 6.82 7.72
N GLN A 265 0.90 5.60 7.31
CA GLN A 265 0.74 5.14 5.93
C GLN A 265 -0.57 4.40 5.66
N SER A 266 -1.41 4.24 6.67
CA SER A 266 -2.72 3.62 6.52
C SER A 266 -3.78 4.63 6.10
N ASP A 267 -4.74 4.18 5.31
CA ASP A 267 -5.89 5.00 4.91
C ASP A 267 -7.04 4.90 5.92
N THR A 268 -7.12 3.77 6.64
CA THR A 268 -8.17 3.48 7.64
C THR A 268 -7.58 2.56 8.70
N ALA A 269 -8.00 2.73 9.96
CA ALA A 269 -7.69 1.76 11.03
C ALA A 269 -8.97 1.13 11.60
N LEU A 270 -8.92 -0.17 11.85
CA LEU A 270 -9.95 -0.93 12.54
C LEU A 270 -9.50 -1.24 13.97
N LEU A 271 -10.17 -0.66 14.95
CA LEU A 271 -9.95 -0.94 16.37
C LEU A 271 -10.94 -2.01 16.84
N VAL A 272 -10.45 -3.22 17.10
CA VAL A 272 -11.27 -4.35 17.53
C VAL A 272 -11.49 -4.28 19.06
N VAL A 273 -12.77 -4.19 19.47
CA VAL A 273 -13.15 -3.98 20.88
C VAL A 273 -14.17 -5.03 21.28
N PRO A 274 -13.82 -5.96 22.18
CA PRO A 274 -14.80 -6.79 22.85
C PRO A 274 -15.82 -5.93 23.62
N ALA A 275 -17.11 -6.28 23.54
CA ALA A 275 -18.20 -5.51 24.15
C ALA A 275 -18.25 -5.68 25.70
N GLU A 276 -17.12 -5.51 26.35
CA GLU A 276 -16.89 -5.60 27.79
C GLU A 276 -16.45 -4.24 28.33
N LEU A 277 -16.91 -3.83 29.50
CA LEU A 277 -16.60 -2.52 30.09
C LEU A 277 -15.10 -2.24 30.19
N ARG A 278 -14.32 -3.23 30.67
CA ARG A 278 -12.86 -3.08 30.80
C ARG A 278 -12.15 -3.01 29.44
N ALA A 279 -12.66 -3.70 28.43
CA ALA A 279 -12.13 -3.63 27.07
C ALA A 279 -12.38 -2.26 26.44
N VAL A 280 -13.57 -1.69 26.63
CA VAL A 280 -13.93 -0.35 26.17
C VAL A 280 -13.05 0.71 26.82
N ALA A 281 -12.84 0.63 28.16
CA ALA A 281 -11.98 1.57 28.88
C ALA A 281 -10.50 1.48 28.41
N ALA A 282 -10.01 0.29 28.07
CA ALA A 282 -8.67 0.12 27.51
C ALA A 282 -8.60 0.66 26.07
N ALA A 283 -9.64 0.40 25.28
CA ALA A 283 -9.75 0.84 23.88
C ALA A 283 -9.76 2.37 23.75
N ASP A 284 -10.35 3.10 24.68
CA ASP A 284 -10.35 4.58 24.67
C ASP A 284 -8.93 5.15 24.71
N ARG A 285 -8.03 4.56 25.49
CA ARG A 285 -6.62 4.96 25.54
C ARG A 285 -5.87 4.66 24.24
N VAL A 286 -6.12 3.48 23.67
CA VAL A 286 -5.54 3.10 22.36
C VAL A 286 -6.05 4.03 21.28
N ALA A 287 -7.36 4.27 21.25
CA ALA A 287 -7.99 5.17 20.28
C ALA A 287 -7.41 6.59 20.32
N ALA A 288 -7.15 7.13 21.51
CA ALA A 288 -6.53 8.43 21.67
C ALA A 288 -5.14 8.49 21.01
N SER A 289 -4.33 7.45 21.21
CA SER A 289 -2.97 7.37 20.60
C SER A 289 -3.00 7.19 19.08
N VAL A 290 -3.95 6.40 18.57
CA VAL A 290 -4.11 6.15 17.12
C VAL A 290 -4.56 7.41 16.38
N ARG A 291 -5.54 8.15 16.93
CA ARG A 291 -6.06 9.40 16.34
C ARG A 291 -5.04 10.53 16.24
N MET A 292 -3.94 10.45 16.96
CA MET A 292 -2.83 11.40 16.77
C MET A 292 -2.05 11.19 15.47
N ARG A 293 -2.30 10.07 14.75
CA ARG A 293 -1.55 9.65 13.56
C ARG A 293 -2.42 9.37 12.35
N LEU A 294 -3.70 9.06 12.57
CA LEU A 294 -4.64 8.67 11.53
C LEU A 294 -6.05 9.17 11.86
N ASP A 295 -6.70 9.84 10.92
CA ASP A 295 -8.03 10.43 11.11
C ASP A 295 -9.15 9.40 10.99
N ASP A 296 -9.11 8.51 9.97
CA ASP A 296 -10.16 7.50 9.78
C ASP A 296 -9.90 6.26 10.64
N VAL A 297 -10.38 6.33 11.89
CA VAL A 297 -10.30 5.23 12.85
C VAL A 297 -11.71 4.76 13.18
N ARG A 298 -12.00 3.48 12.89
CA ARG A 298 -13.32 2.89 13.06
C ARG A 298 -13.29 1.76 14.08
N VAL A 299 -14.37 1.61 14.85
CA VAL A 299 -14.48 0.54 15.84
C VAL A 299 -15.17 -0.67 15.26
N VAL A 300 -14.57 -1.84 15.48
CA VAL A 300 -15.20 -3.16 15.23
C VAL A 300 -15.57 -3.75 16.59
N VAL A 301 -16.85 -3.94 16.85
CA VAL A 301 -17.30 -4.48 18.11
C VAL A 301 -17.46 -5.99 18.04
N ARG A 302 -16.83 -6.71 18.95
CA ARG A 302 -16.97 -8.17 19.10
C ARG A 302 -17.85 -8.48 20.31
N PRO A 303 -19.05 -9.05 20.10
CA PRO A 303 -19.93 -9.39 21.20
C PRO A 303 -19.30 -10.44 22.14
N PRO A 304 -19.37 -10.29 23.44
CA PRO A 304 -18.86 -11.29 24.40
C PRO A 304 -19.90 -12.39 24.68
N GLY A 305 -21.11 -12.29 24.12
CA GLY A 305 -22.25 -13.12 24.43
C GLY A 305 -23.49 -12.28 24.79
N PRO A 306 -24.52 -12.88 25.38
CA PRO A 306 -25.86 -12.25 25.52
C PRO A 306 -25.93 -11.02 26.42
N PHE A 307 -24.87 -10.72 27.22
CA PHE A 307 -24.86 -9.63 28.22
C PHE A 307 -23.89 -8.50 27.89
N GLY A 308 -23.48 -8.35 26.62
CA GLY A 308 -22.52 -7.33 26.20
C GLY A 308 -23.10 -5.92 26.08
N LEU A 309 -22.22 -4.93 26.08
CA LEU A 309 -22.60 -3.54 25.80
C LEU A 309 -23.05 -3.42 24.33
N PRO A 310 -24.13 -2.67 24.04
CA PRO A 310 -24.56 -2.42 22.66
C PRO A 310 -23.49 -1.72 21.82
N ALA A 311 -23.23 -2.21 20.61
CA ALA A 311 -22.16 -1.71 19.72
C ALA A 311 -22.26 -0.19 19.49
N HIS A 312 -23.44 0.34 19.24
CA HIS A 312 -23.65 1.77 19.03
C HIS A 312 -23.30 2.62 20.27
N ARG A 313 -23.46 2.09 21.49
CA ARG A 313 -23.03 2.77 22.71
C ARG A 313 -21.53 2.77 22.87
N ILE A 314 -20.86 1.67 22.48
CA ILE A 314 -19.40 1.59 22.46
C ILE A 314 -18.83 2.60 21.48
N ALA A 315 -19.35 2.60 20.23
CA ALA A 315 -18.92 3.52 19.19
C ALA A 315 -19.08 4.99 19.62
N ARG A 316 -20.24 5.33 20.22
CA ARG A 316 -20.50 6.67 20.74
C ARG A 316 -19.57 7.03 21.89
N GLY A 317 -19.36 6.10 22.84
CA GLY A 317 -18.46 6.32 23.99
C GLY A 317 -17.01 6.55 23.55
N LEU A 318 -16.55 5.82 22.55
CA LEU A 318 -15.22 5.99 21.95
C LEU A 318 -15.17 7.16 20.95
N ARG A 319 -16.27 7.80 20.62
CA ARG A 319 -16.38 8.86 19.60
C ARG A 319 -15.80 8.43 18.25
N MET A 320 -16.15 7.22 17.81
CA MET A 320 -15.68 6.60 16.59
C MET A 320 -16.83 6.12 15.72
N GLN A 321 -16.62 6.09 14.40
CA GLN A 321 -17.53 5.42 13.48
C GLN A 321 -17.55 3.92 13.78
N LEU A 322 -18.73 3.30 13.76
CA LEU A 322 -18.89 1.87 13.87
C LEU A 322 -18.66 1.24 12.49
N ALA A 323 -17.59 0.47 12.32
CA ALA A 323 -17.37 -0.31 11.11
C ALA A 323 -18.29 -1.52 11.04
N GLY A 324 -18.71 -2.05 12.19
CA GLY A 324 -19.66 -3.14 12.29
C GLY A 324 -19.48 -3.99 13.53
N VAL A 325 -20.28 -5.07 13.58
CA VAL A 325 -20.25 -6.07 14.65
C VAL A 325 -19.67 -7.35 14.08
N LEU A 326 -18.67 -7.90 14.76
CA LEU A 326 -18.00 -9.12 14.36
C LEU A 326 -18.56 -10.28 15.19
N ASP A 327 -19.54 -10.96 14.64
CA ASP A 327 -20.14 -12.11 15.29
C ASP A 327 -19.15 -13.27 15.45
N PRO A 328 -19.31 -14.12 16.48
CA PRO A 328 -18.45 -15.27 16.67
C PRO A 328 -18.46 -16.21 15.47
N GLU A 329 -17.29 -16.58 14.99
CA GLU A 329 -17.13 -17.61 13.94
C GLU A 329 -17.19 -19.00 14.59
N PRO A 330 -18.18 -19.85 14.25
CA PRO A 330 -18.29 -21.20 14.80
C PRO A 330 -17.08 -22.05 14.41
N GLY A 331 -16.47 -22.71 15.40
CA GLY A 331 -15.33 -23.59 15.18
C GLY A 331 -13.99 -22.89 14.97
N LEU A 332 -13.92 -21.57 15.03
CA LEU A 332 -12.71 -20.78 14.75
C LEU A 332 -11.49 -21.27 15.55
N ALA A 333 -11.64 -21.57 16.83
CA ALA A 333 -10.51 -22.04 17.65
C ALA A 333 -9.92 -23.35 17.13
N VAL A 334 -10.77 -24.28 16.70
CA VAL A 334 -10.33 -25.55 16.13
C VAL A 334 -9.68 -25.33 14.77
N ASP A 335 -10.27 -24.46 13.95
CA ASP A 335 -9.72 -24.13 12.64
C ASP A 335 -8.30 -23.54 12.74
N LEU A 336 -8.09 -22.62 13.68
CA LEU A 336 -6.78 -22.00 13.91
C LEU A 336 -5.71 -23.01 14.33
N GLU A 337 -6.06 -23.95 15.22
CA GLU A 337 -5.14 -25.04 15.63
C GLU A 337 -4.81 -26.02 14.48
N GLN A 338 -5.68 -26.09 13.48
CA GLN A 338 -5.51 -26.93 12.28
C GLN A 338 -4.86 -26.16 11.10
N GLY A 339 -4.46 -24.91 11.30
CA GLY A 339 -3.90 -24.06 10.23
C GLY A 339 -4.91 -23.69 9.15
N VAL A 340 -6.21 -23.70 9.48
CA VAL A 340 -7.27 -23.25 8.57
C VAL A 340 -7.41 -21.72 8.70
N PRO A 341 -7.17 -20.96 7.62
CA PRO A 341 -7.13 -19.51 7.68
C PRO A 341 -8.46 -18.86 8.09
N PRO A 342 -8.44 -17.84 8.95
CA PRO A 342 -9.63 -17.04 9.25
C PRO A 342 -10.21 -16.41 7.98
N GLY A 343 -11.54 -16.38 7.87
CA GLY A 343 -12.24 -15.81 6.70
C GLY A 343 -12.28 -16.71 5.47
N ILE A 344 -11.73 -17.94 5.54
CA ILE A 344 -11.77 -18.89 4.42
C ILE A 344 -13.18 -19.45 4.17
N ARG A 345 -14.01 -19.52 5.19
CA ARG A 345 -15.38 -20.05 5.09
C ARG A 345 -16.30 -19.03 4.42
N GLU A 346 -16.74 -19.36 3.21
CA GLU A 346 -17.73 -18.54 2.51
C GLU A 346 -19.03 -18.46 3.32
N GLY A 347 -19.56 -17.22 3.43
CA GLY A 347 -20.77 -17.00 4.22
C GLY A 347 -20.58 -17.09 5.74
N GLY A 348 -19.38 -17.38 6.25
CA GLY A 348 -19.06 -17.26 7.67
C GLY A 348 -19.14 -15.82 8.18
N PRO A 349 -19.35 -15.59 9.48
CA PRO A 349 -19.38 -14.25 10.08
C PRO A 349 -18.18 -13.38 9.74
N LEU A 350 -16.96 -13.94 9.81
CA LEU A 350 -15.73 -13.24 9.44
C LEU A 350 -15.73 -12.82 7.97
N ALA A 351 -16.04 -13.74 7.06
CA ALA A 351 -16.05 -13.45 5.62
C ALA A 351 -17.12 -12.44 5.24
N ARG A 352 -18.31 -12.50 5.86
CA ARG A 352 -19.38 -11.52 5.63
C ARG A 352 -19.00 -10.13 6.10
N PHE A 353 -18.46 -10.01 7.32
CA PHE A 353 -17.99 -8.72 7.85
C PHE A 353 -16.89 -8.14 6.95
N CYS A 354 -15.86 -8.92 6.65
CA CYS A 354 -14.75 -8.48 5.81
C CYS A 354 -15.22 -8.08 4.41
N GLY A 355 -16.18 -8.85 3.85
CA GLY A 355 -16.76 -8.54 2.56
C GLY A 355 -17.46 -7.20 2.53
N ALA A 356 -18.36 -6.95 3.49
CA ALA A 356 -19.09 -5.68 3.58
C ALA A 356 -18.13 -4.48 3.80
N PHE A 357 -17.11 -4.65 4.64
CA PHE A 357 -16.13 -3.61 4.87
C PHE A 357 -15.31 -3.31 3.60
N LEU A 358 -14.88 -4.33 2.87
CA LEU A 358 -14.15 -4.14 1.61
C LEU A 358 -15.01 -3.41 0.56
N ASP A 359 -16.30 -3.72 0.47
CA ASP A 359 -17.23 -3.04 -0.44
C ASP A 359 -17.39 -1.55 -0.12
N GLU A 360 -17.21 -1.16 1.15
CA GLU A 360 -17.27 0.24 1.59
C GLU A 360 -15.97 1.00 1.29
N VAL A 361 -14.81 0.38 1.54
CA VAL A 361 -13.52 1.10 1.52
C VAL A 361 -12.76 1.02 0.20
N LEU A 362 -13.08 0.04 -0.63
CA LEU A 362 -12.45 -0.08 -1.94
C LEU A 362 -13.24 0.72 -2.99
N PRO A 363 -12.55 1.43 -3.91
CA PRO A 363 -13.23 2.09 -5.00
C PRO A 363 -13.99 1.05 -5.84
N THR A 364 -15.25 1.33 -6.14
CA THR A 364 -16.03 0.51 -7.07
C THR A 364 -15.36 0.57 -8.44
N VAL A 365 -14.72 -0.51 -8.86
CA VAL A 365 -14.23 -0.62 -10.24
C VAL A 365 -15.48 -0.67 -11.11
N PRO A 366 -15.72 0.31 -12.00
CA PRO A 366 -16.81 0.18 -12.95
C PRO A 366 -16.58 -1.10 -13.75
N ALA A 367 -17.58 -1.96 -13.80
CA ALA A 367 -17.55 -3.15 -14.63
C ALA A 367 -17.21 -2.69 -16.05
N VAL A 368 -16.10 -3.17 -16.59
CA VAL A 368 -15.82 -3.03 -18.03
C VAL A 368 -16.92 -3.84 -18.68
N GLU A 369 -17.95 -3.15 -19.20
CA GLU A 369 -18.95 -3.77 -20.07
C GLU A 369 -18.17 -4.37 -21.23
N GLY A 370 -18.01 -5.68 -21.21
CA GLY A 370 -17.46 -6.44 -22.32
C GLY A 370 -18.40 -6.25 -23.51
N GLY A 371 -18.04 -5.31 -24.38
CA GLY A 371 -18.67 -5.19 -25.68
C GLY A 371 -18.45 -6.48 -26.44
N VAL A 372 -19.48 -7.29 -26.52
CA VAL A 372 -19.61 -8.34 -27.50
C VAL A 372 -19.83 -7.66 -28.83
N TYR A 373 -18.85 -7.75 -29.70
CA TYR A 373 -19.03 -7.66 -31.16
C TYR A 373 -18.32 -8.83 -31.80
#